data_24b179cc18b773d7bfc04f7d07681943
#
_entry.id   24b179cc18b773d7bfc04f7d07681943
#
_cell.length_a   1.000
_cell.length_b   1.000
_cell.length_c   1.000
_cell.angle_alpha   90.00
_cell.angle_beta   90.00
_cell.angle_gamma   90.00
#
_symmetry.space_group_name_H-M   'P 1'
#
loop_
_entity.id
_entity.type
_entity.pdbx_description
1 polymer ?
#
loop_
_entity_poly.entity_id
_entity_poly.type
_entity_poly.pdbx_seq_one_letter_code
_entity_poly.pdbx_strand_id
1 'polypeptide(L)'
;MQRARATRPFLAAGVGVGVATALLAVAQAWLLAHVIVGIFHERRVDPFVGSIVALAAVFVGRALLAWANQLVAHRAAASVKSQLRRDVLRARLRRPTGDQASSATLVHVVTDGLDALDGYYAKYLPQLALALVVPLIVGAAILWADWQSALIVAFTLPLIPVFMALIGWTTQQAVARRFRVADRLANHFADLIEGLPTLQAFGRARAQARGVELTEDANRRETMRTLYVSFLSAFALELLANLSVAVVAVTVGFRLVFGHVGFETALFVLILAPEAFLPVRQVGVHFHDSADGVAAADEAFAIIDAGGEAGGSAPAPDLATAAVLVEGATYSHPGSSRTALAPVSFRVDPGAVVALRAPSGGGKTTLLRLLLGFERPTSGSVSVSMGTGESGAESERREIVDLDRDQWLAQVAFVAQHPGMVSGSIADNVRLGAPEISGDQVIEVLTAVAAEVDPFRSVGDDGEGLSAGERRRVALARALARVRFGHARLLVLDEPTAGLDADTEARVVATVAEAGASVVLVSHRPAVMALADTVVDLGGER
;
A
#
# COMPACT_ATOMS: atom_id res chain seq x y z
N MET A 1 8.41 9.39 8.18
CA MET A 1 9.88 9.35 8.09
C MET A 1 10.57 8.58 9.23
N GLN A 2 10.12 8.65 10.47
CA GLN A 2 10.78 7.93 11.59
C GLN A 2 10.67 6.39 11.52
N ARG A 3 9.70 5.84 10.79
CA ARG A 3 9.49 4.38 10.65
C ARG A 3 10.41 3.69 9.63
N ALA A 4 11.03 4.44 8.70
CA ALA A 4 11.97 3.86 7.73
C ALA A 4 13.40 3.86 8.33
N ARG A 5 13.84 2.73 8.88
CA ARG A 5 15.17 2.56 9.51
C ARG A 5 16.35 2.90 8.58
N ALA A 6 16.16 2.85 7.27
CA ALA A 6 17.17 3.13 6.25
C ALA A 6 17.44 4.64 5.98
N THR A 7 16.64 5.57 6.52
CA THR A 7 16.68 6.99 6.13
C THR A 7 17.89 7.72 6.68
N ARG A 8 18.36 7.40 7.88
CA ARG A 8 19.51 8.09 8.52
C ARG A 8 20.84 7.84 7.80
N PRO A 9 21.26 6.60 7.51
CA PRO A 9 22.49 6.34 6.76
C PRO A 9 22.43 6.89 5.34
N PHE A 10 21.26 6.89 4.72
CA PHE A 10 21.03 7.47 3.40
C PHE A 10 21.25 8.99 3.38
N LEU A 11 20.71 9.72 4.37
CA LEU A 11 20.94 11.17 4.49
C LEU A 11 22.42 11.50 4.73
N ALA A 12 23.10 10.75 5.60
CA ALA A 12 24.54 10.94 5.85
C ALA A 12 25.37 10.70 4.57
N ALA A 13 25.04 9.65 3.81
CA ALA A 13 25.68 9.38 2.52
C ALA A 13 25.41 10.51 1.52
N GLY A 14 24.17 11.03 1.46
CA GLY A 14 23.78 12.16 0.61
C GLY A 14 24.56 13.44 0.91
N VAL A 15 24.79 13.75 2.20
CA VAL A 15 25.64 14.88 2.60
C VAL A 15 27.08 14.65 2.15
N GLY A 16 27.64 13.46 2.34
CA GLY A 16 29.00 13.11 1.88
C GLY A 16 29.15 13.27 0.36
N VAL A 17 28.19 12.79 -0.40
CA VAL A 17 28.14 12.97 -1.86
C VAL A 17 28.03 14.46 -2.21
N GLY A 18 27.21 15.22 -1.48
CA GLY A 18 27.08 16.67 -1.67
C GLY A 18 28.40 17.42 -1.48
N VAL A 19 29.13 17.12 -0.42
CA VAL A 19 30.46 17.69 -0.15
C VAL A 19 31.43 17.34 -1.29
N ALA A 20 31.51 16.07 -1.68
CA ALA A 20 32.39 15.64 -2.76
C ALA A 20 32.03 16.29 -4.12
N THR A 21 30.75 16.39 -4.43
CA THR A 21 30.27 17.07 -5.65
C THR A 21 30.65 18.56 -5.65
N ALA A 22 30.47 19.25 -4.52
CA ALA A 22 30.82 20.66 -4.39
C ALA A 22 32.33 20.90 -4.53
N LEU A 23 33.16 20.07 -3.88
CA LEU A 23 34.62 20.18 -3.98
C LEU A 23 35.11 19.92 -5.42
N LEU A 24 34.55 18.92 -6.10
CA LEU A 24 34.88 18.66 -7.50
C LEU A 24 34.40 19.79 -8.42
N ALA A 25 33.26 20.42 -8.13
CA ALA A 25 32.79 21.58 -8.91
C ALA A 25 33.72 22.79 -8.74
N VAL A 26 34.17 23.07 -7.50
CA VAL A 26 35.15 24.12 -7.23
C VAL A 26 36.48 23.82 -7.92
N ALA A 27 37.00 22.59 -7.83
CA ALA A 27 38.23 22.17 -8.49
C ALA A 27 38.12 22.28 -10.02
N GLN A 28 36.99 21.89 -10.59
CA GLN A 28 36.69 22.03 -12.02
C GLN A 28 36.74 23.48 -12.46
N ALA A 29 36.04 24.37 -11.73
CA ALA A 29 35.97 25.79 -12.06
C ALA A 29 37.36 26.45 -11.97
N TRP A 30 38.14 26.10 -10.94
CA TRP A 30 39.50 26.60 -10.75
C TRP A 30 40.44 26.11 -11.87
N LEU A 31 40.45 24.80 -12.18
CA LEU A 31 41.29 24.23 -13.23
C LEU A 31 40.92 24.80 -14.60
N LEU A 32 39.64 24.96 -14.90
CA LEU A 32 39.19 25.57 -16.14
C LEU A 32 39.64 27.01 -16.26
N ALA A 33 39.45 27.83 -15.21
CA ALA A 33 39.89 29.22 -15.20
C ALA A 33 41.42 29.31 -15.38
N HIS A 34 42.18 28.52 -14.61
CA HIS A 34 43.65 28.48 -14.70
C HIS A 34 44.18 28.08 -16.07
N VAL A 35 43.65 27.00 -16.66
CA VAL A 35 44.06 26.51 -17.99
C VAL A 35 43.71 27.51 -19.07
N ILE A 36 42.50 28.06 -19.08
CA ILE A 36 42.05 29.00 -20.11
C ILE A 36 42.89 30.28 -20.07
N VAL A 37 43.05 30.86 -18.88
CA VAL A 37 43.78 32.12 -18.68
C VAL A 37 45.28 31.93 -18.96
N GLY A 38 45.85 30.82 -18.51
CA GLY A 38 47.24 30.50 -18.75
C GLY A 38 47.55 30.32 -20.24
N ILE A 39 46.77 29.53 -20.96
CA ILE A 39 46.95 29.36 -22.42
C ILE A 39 46.77 30.70 -23.16
N PHE A 40 45.81 31.54 -22.72
CA PHE A 40 45.55 32.84 -23.29
C PHE A 40 46.76 33.78 -23.18
N HIS A 41 47.46 33.79 -22.00
CA HIS A 41 48.63 34.63 -21.77
C HIS A 41 49.87 34.06 -22.40
N GLU A 42 50.17 32.78 -22.23
CA GLU A 42 51.40 32.16 -22.70
C GLU A 42 51.40 31.72 -24.16
N ARG A 43 50.19 31.61 -24.74
CA ARG A 43 49.96 31.10 -26.11
C ARG A 43 50.59 29.73 -26.36
N ARG A 44 50.74 28.92 -25.32
CA ARG A 44 51.33 27.58 -25.32
C ARG A 44 50.43 26.64 -24.50
N VAL A 45 50.35 25.38 -24.95
CA VAL A 45 49.54 24.36 -24.26
C VAL A 45 50.42 23.47 -23.37
N ASP A 46 51.68 23.28 -23.75
CA ASP A 46 52.58 22.34 -23.08
C ASP A 46 52.69 22.52 -21.58
N PRO A 47 52.77 23.75 -21.00
CA PRO A 47 52.86 23.91 -19.54
C PRO A 47 51.60 23.46 -18.78
N PHE A 48 50.44 23.40 -19.47
CA PHE A 48 49.11 23.13 -18.88
C PHE A 48 48.62 21.69 -19.08
N VAL A 49 49.41 20.81 -19.72
CA VAL A 49 49.02 19.42 -19.99
C VAL A 49 48.68 18.70 -18.68
N GLY A 50 49.42 18.90 -17.61
CA GLY A 50 49.12 18.32 -16.28
C GLY A 50 47.78 18.80 -15.72
N SER A 51 47.47 20.09 -15.86
CA SER A 51 46.19 20.67 -15.43
C SER A 51 45.01 20.19 -16.28
N ILE A 52 45.22 19.95 -17.58
CA ILE A 52 44.22 19.37 -18.49
C ILE A 52 43.92 17.92 -18.11
N VAL A 53 44.94 17.13 -17.78
CA VAL A 53 44.74 15.75 -17.29
C VAL A 53 44.03 15.74 -15.96
N ALA A 54 44.38 16.63 -15.03
CA ALA A 54 43.66 16.80 -13.77
C ALA A 54 42.20 17.19 -13.98
N LEU A 55 41.92 18.10 -14.92
CA LEU A 55 40.58 18.49 -15.29
C LEU A 55 39.76 17.30 -15.84
N ALA A 56 40.36 16.49 -16.73
CA ALA A 56 39.74 15.28 -17.25
C ALA A 56 39.42 14.29 -16.11
N ALA A 57 40.34 14.13 -15.15
CA ALA A 57 40.10 13.29 -13.97
C ALA A 57 38.95 13.82 -13.08
N VAL A 58 38.82 15.14 -12.93
CA VAL A 58 37.70 15.77 -12.20
C VAL A 58 36.37 15.52 -12.92
N PHE A 59 36.30 15.63 -14.24
CA PHE A 59 35.10 15.29 -15.01
C PHE A 59 34.69 13.83 -14.83
N VAL A 60 35.63 12.91 -14.93
CA VAL A 60 35.39 11.48 -14.69
C VAL A 60 34.93 11.24 -13.25
N GLY A 61 35.59 11.90 -12.27
CA GLY A 61 35.18 11.83 -10.86
C GLY A 61 33.75 12.32 -10.63
N ARG A 62 33.35 13.44 -11.23
CA ARG A 62 31.97 13.96 -11.18
C ARG A 62 30.97 12.98 -11.80
N ALA A 63 31.29 12.40 -12.95
CA ALA A 63 30.42 11.42 -13.61
C ALA A 63 30.24 10.16 -12.77
N LEU A 64 31.33 9.63 -12.20
CA LEU A 64 31.28 8.47 -11.31
C LEU A 64 30.49 8.76 -10.02
N LEU A 65 30.67 9.94 -9.46
CA LEU A 65 29.95 10.35 -8.25
C LEU A 65 28.45 10.52 -8.52
N ALA A 66 28.08 11.12 -9.65
CA ALA A 66 26.70 11.25 -10.09
C ALA A 66 26.04 9.87 -10.30
N TRP A 67 26.76 8.95 -10.98
CA TRP A 67 26.31 7.58 -11.18
C TRP A 67 26.12 6.84 -9.84
N ALA A 68 27.11 6.94 -8.94
CA ALA A 68 27.03 6.29 -7.62
C ALA A 68 25.87 6.84 -6.79
N ASN A 69 25.65 8.16 -6.79
CA ASN A 69 24.53 8.80 -6.12
C ASN A 69 23.18 8.27 -6.64
N GLN A 70 23.03 8.20 -7.96
CA GLN A 70 21.81 7.69 -8.57
C GLN A 70 21.58 6.21 -8.24
N LEU A 71 22.64 5.38 -8.28
CA LEU A 71 22.55 3.97 -7.94
C LEU A 71 22.11 3.76 -6.49
N VAL A 72 22.70 4.50 -5.54
CA VAL A 72 22.36 4.43 -4.11
C VAL A 72 20.91 4.90 -3.89
N ALA A 73 20.50 5.99 -4.54
CA ALA A 73 19.16 6.54 -4.44
C ALA A 73 18.08 5.55 -4.93
N HIS A 74 18.29 4.93 -6.10
CA HIS A 74 17.36 3.93 -6.63
C HIS A 74 17.31 2.65 -5.77
N ARG A 75 18.45 2.18 -5.25
CA ARG A 75 18.46 1.03 -4.31
C ARG A 75 17.73 1.33 -3.01
N ALA A 76 17.89 2.53 -2.47
CA ALA A 76 17.17 2.96 -1.28
C ALA A 76 15.64 3.02 -1.53
N ALA A 77 15.21 3.60 -2.65
CA ALA A 77 13.81 3.65 -3.06
C ALA A 77 13.22 2.24 -3.21
N ALA A 78 13.92 1.32 -3.90
CA ALA A 78 13.47 -0.06 -4.07
C ALA A 78 13.34 -0.81 -2.73
N SER A 79 14.26 -0.58 -1.78
CA SER A 79 14.20 -1.17 -0.44
C SER A 79 12.98 -0.69 0.33
N VAL A 80 12.71 0.62 0.33
CA VAL A 80 11.54 1.22 1.01
C VAL A 80 10.23 0.73 0.38
N LYS A 81 10.13 0.71 -0.96
CA LYS A 81 8.96 0.17 -1.67
C LYS A 81 8.69 -1.29 -1.31
N SER A 82 9.73 -2.11 -1.32
CA SER A 82 9.61 -3.53 -0.95
C SER A 82 9.17 -3.72 0.50
N GLN A 83 9.64 -2.89 1.43
CA GLN A 83 9.21 -2.91 2.81
C GLN A 83 7.74 -2.50 2.94
N LEU A 84 7.34 -1.36 2.40
CA LEU A 84 5.97 -0.86 2.48
C LEU A 84 4.98 -1.81 1.81
N ARG A 85 5.34 -2.39 0.65
CA ARG A 85 4.51 -3.40 -0.02
C ARG A 85 4.22 -4.59 0.89
N ARG A 86 5.24 -5.12 1.56
CA ARG A 86 5.05 -6.20 2.52
C ARG A 86 4.21 -5.79 3.72
N ASP A 87 4.41 -4.59 4.23
CA ASP A 87 3.70 -4.09 5.41
C ASP A 87 2.21 -3.82 5.10
N VAL A 88 1.90 -3.25 3.92
CA VAL A 88 0.52 -3.08 3.43
C VAL A 88 -0.17 -4.43 3.25
N LEU A 89 0.49 -5.39 2.59
CA LEU A 89 -0.08 -6.73 2.39
C LEU A 89 -0.29 -7.46 3.73
N ARG A 90 0.66 -7.38 4.66
CA ARG A 90 0.51 -7.96 6.00
C ARG A 90 -0.64 -7.30 6.78
N ALA A 91 -0.75 -5.98 6.72
CA ALA A 91 -1.84 -5.26 7.37
C ALA A 91 -3.21 -5.70 6.82
N ARG A 92 -3.29 -5.89 5.49
CA ARG A 92 -4.52 -6.38 4.83
C ARG A 92 -4.85 -7.82 5.20
N LEU A 93 -3.87 -8.70 5.26
CA LEU A 93 -4.07 -10.09 5.69
C LEU A 93 -4.53 -10.19 7.14
N ARG A 94 -4.12 -9.25 7.99
CA ARG A 94 -4.58 -9.20 9.39
C ARG A 94 -6.03 -8.76 9.52
N ARG A 95 -6.58 -7.99 8.59
CA ARG A 95 -8.00 -7.58 8.55
C ARG A 95 -8.61 -7.82 7.17
N PRO A 96 -8.98 -9.07 6.85
CA PRO A 96 -9.51 -9.41 5.53
C PRO A 96 -10.88 -8.77 5.24
N THR A 97 -11.60 -8.33 6.26
CA THR A 97 -13.00 -7.86 6.19
C THR A 97 -13.16 -6.45 6.76
N GLY A 98 -12.38 -5.48 6.30
CA GLY A 98 -12.59 -4.06 6.69
C GLY A 98 -13.10 -3.26 5.50
N ASP A 99 -14.06 -2.39 5.75
CA ASP A 99 -14.81 -1.57 4.79
C ASP A 99 -13.98 -0.43 4.17
N GLN A 100 -12.65 -0.39 4.37
CA GLN A 100 -11.87 0.82 4.15
C GLN A 100 -11.05 0.88 2.86
N ALA A 101 -10.83 -0.20 2.17
CA ALA A 101 -10.19 -0.16 0.86
C ALA A 101 -10.69 -1.28 -0.03
N SER A 102 -11.25 -0.94 -1.18
CA SER A 102 -11.61 -1.92 -2.19
C SER A 102 -10.36 -2.70 -2.65
N SER A 103 -10.55 -3.91 -3.17
CA SER A 103 -9.43 -4.67 -3.77
C SER A 103 -8.72 -3.86 -4.86
N ALA A 104 -9.47 -3.06 -5.62
CA ALA A 104 -8.93 -2.17 -6.64
C ALA A 104 -8.02 -1.07 -6.03
N THR A 105 -8.45 -0.44 -4.93
CA THR A 105 -7.62 0.55 -4.20
C THR A 105 -6.35 -0.09 -3.66
N LEU A 106 -6.44 -1.30 -3.10
CA LEU A 106 -5.27 -2.01 -2.59
C LEU A 106 -4.27 -2.32 -3.72
N VAL A 107 -4.76 -2.82 -4.85
CA VAL A 107 -3.91 -3.09 -6.04
C VAL A 107 -3.26 -1.79 -6.50
N HIS A 108 -4.04 -0.71 -6.64
CA HIS A 108 -3.52 0.61 -7.06
C HIS A 108 -2.41 1.11 -6.11
N VAL A 109 -2.63 1.05 -4.79
CA VAL A 109 -1.62 1.48 -3.80
C VAL A 109 -0.36 0.63 -3.89
N VAL A 110 -0.49 -0.71 -3.98
CA VAL A 110 0.65 -1.64 -3.97
C VAL A 110 1.46 -1.60 -5.28
N THR A 111 0.83 -1.22 -6.40
CA THR A 111 1.48 -1.07 -7.72
C THR A 111 1.87 0.39 -7.97
N ASP A 112 0.99 1.16 -8.57
CA ASP A 112 1.26 2.51 -9.07
C ASP A 112 1.54 3.51 -7.94
N GLY A 113 0.82 3.39 -6.81
CA GLY A 113 0.98 4.26 -5.65
C GLY A 113 2.40 4.17 -5.08
N LEU A 114 2.89 2.96 -4.81
CA LEU A 114 4.24 2.79 -4.28
C LEU A 114 5.33 3.15 -5.30
N ASP A 115 5.06 3.11 -6.61
CA ASP A 115 6.02 3.53 -7.63
C ASP A 115 6.20 5.05 -7.67
N ALA A 116 5.20 5.84 -7.26
CA ALA A 116 5.35 7.28 -7.06
C ALA A 116 6.40 7.66 -5.99
N LEU A 117 6.74 6.74 -5.07
CA LEU A 117 7.81 6.94 -4.09
C LEU A 117 9.20 7.10 -4.72
N ASP A 118 9.41 6.65 -5.96
CA ASP A 118 10.67 6.88 -6.67
C ASP A 118 10.94 8.38 -6.87
N GLY A 119 9.90 9.18 -7.12
CA GLY A 119 10.00 10.64 -7.19
C GLY A 119 10.55 11.24 -5.90
N TYR A 120 10.07 10.76 -4.76
CA TYR A 120 10.51 11.24 -3.46
C TYR A 120 11.91 10.73 -3.05
N TYR A 121 12.14 9.40 -3.07
CA TYR A 121 13.38 8.81 -2.54
C TYR A 121 14.54 8.85 -3.54
N ALA A 122 14.28 8.64 -4.83
CA ALA A 122 15.35 8.57 -5.84
C ALA A 122 15.71 9.94 -6.44
N LYS A 123 14.76 10.90 -6.47
CA LYS A 123 14.99 12.21 -7.09
C LYS A 123 15.03 13.35 -6.06
N TYR A 124 13.95 13.55 -5.29
CA TYR A 124 13.78 14.72 -4.42
C TYR A 124 14.73 14.71 -3.23
N LEU A 125 14.78 13.64 -2.46
CA LEU A 125 15.54 13.56 -1.21
C LEU A 125 17.06 13.70 -1.40
N PRO A 126 17.71 13.04 -2.41
CA PRO A 126 19.11 13.29 -2.72
C PRO A 126 19.38 14.73 -3.13
N GLN A 127 18.48 15.31 -3.93
CA GLN A 127 18.61 16.67 -4.40
C GLN A 127 18.48 17.70 -3.28
N LEU A 128 17.64 17.41 -2.28
CA LEU A 128 17.53 18.26 -1.09
C LEU A 128 18.84 18.31 -0.29
N ALA A 129 19.53 17.16 -0.15
CA ALA A 129 20.84 17.11 0.49
C ALA A 129 21.90 17.93 -0.29
N LEU A 130 21.91 17.81 -1.62
CA LEU A 130 22.78 18.60 -2.50
C LEU A 130 22.46 20.09 -2.41
N ALA A 131 21.17 20.48 -2.40
CA ALA A 131 20.74 21.88 -2.32
C ALA A 131 21.11 22.57 -1.01
N LEU A 132 21.32 21.79 0.05
CA LEU A 132 21.81 22.32 1.33
C LEU A 132 23.33 22.51 1.35
N VAL A 133 24.07 21.52 0.83
CA VAL A 133 25.54 21.45 0.99
C VAL A 133 26.28 22.20 -0.12
N VAL A 134 25.88 21.99 -1.38
CA VAL A 134 26.63 22.53 -2.53
C VAL A 134 26.64 24.07 -2.55
N PRO A 135 25.52 24.77 -2.35
CA PRO A 135 25.55 26.24 -2.36
C PRO A 135 26.41 26.85 -1.26
N LEU A 136 26.49 26.20 -0.08
CA LEU A 136 27.33 26.68 1.02
C LEU A 136 28.81 26.58 0.68
N ILE A 137 29.26 25.47 0.13
CA ILE A 137 30.67 25.26 -0.24
C ILE A 137 31.05 26.13 -1.43
N VAL A 138 30.20 26.16 -2.45
CA VAL A 138 30.39 26.99 -3.65
C VAL A 138 30.35 28.47 -3.27
N GLY A 139 29.39 28.90 -2.44
CA GLY A 139 29.30 30.26 -1.94
C GLY A 139 30.54 30.69 -1.13
N ALA A 140 31.08 29.79 -0.29
CA ALA A 140 32.32 30.04 0.43
C ALA A 140 33.53 30.19 -0.51
N ALA A 141 33.61 29.36 -1.57
CA ALA A 141 34.67 29.47 -2.58
C ALA A 141 34.55 30.78 -3.39
N ILE A 142 33.34 31.21 -3.74
CA ILE A 142 33.12 32.50 -4.41
C ILE A 142 33.45 33.65 -3.45
N LEU A 143 33.09 33.57 -2.16
CA LEU A 143 33.40 34.58 -1.15
C LEU A 143 34.90 34.78 -0.97
N TRP A 144 35.64 33.69 -1.00
CA TRP A 144 37.13 33.75 -0.92
C TRP A 144 37.76 34.42 -2.15
N ALA A 145 37.18 34.18 -3.36
CA ALA A 145 37.69 34.72 -4.60
C ALA A 145 37.21 36.16 -4.87
N ASP A 146 35.92 36.45 -4.61
CA ASP A 146 35.33 37.77 -4.82
C ASP A 146 34.08 37.97 -3.92
N TRP A 147 34.20 38.79 -2.89
CA TRP A 147 33.13 39.01 -1.91
C TRP A 147 31.89 39.71 -2.47
N GLN A 148 32.04 40.53 -3.52
CA GLN A 148 30.90 41.24 -4.12
C GLN A 148 30.01 40.27 -4.91
N SER A 149 30.62 39.35 -5.65
CA SER A 149 29.90 38.28 -6.33
C SER A 149 29.23 37.33 -5.35
N ALA A 150 29.91 37.01 -4.22
CA ALA A 150 29.32 36.21 -3.15
C ALA A 150 28.07 36.90 -2.53
N LEU A 151 28.09 38.20 -2.36
CA LEU A 151 26.95 38.95 -1.86
C LEU A 151 25.74 38.83 -2.78
N ILE A 152 25.96 38.94 -4.12
CA ILE A 152 24.88 38.79 -5.11
C ILE A 152 24.29 37.38 -5.00
N VAL A 153 25.13 36.34 -4.96
CA VAL A 153 24.68 34.94 -4.82
C VAL A 153 23.90 34.77 -3.51
N ALA A 154 24.42 35.30 -2.39
CA ALA A 154 23.79 35.20 -1.07
C ALA A 154 22.40 35.86 -1.02
N PHE A 155 22.19 36.94 -1.79
CA PHE A 155 20.89 37.63 -1.88
C PHE A 155 19.92 36.94 -2.83
N THR A 156 20.41 36.44 -3.95
CA THR A 156 19.56 35.87 -5.02
C THR A 156 19.21 34.41 -4.77
N LEU A 157 20.08 33.63 -4.15
CA LEU A 157 19.87 32.20 -3.89
C LEU A 157 18.62 31.92 -3.01
N PRO A 158 18.38 32.64 -1.88
CA PRO A 158 17.19 32.42 -1.05
C PRO A 158 15.88 32.77 -1.74
N LEU A 159 15.92 33.55 -2.81
CA LEU A 159 14.74 33.93 -3.57
C LEU A 159 14.09 32.70 -4.23
N ILE A 160 14.90 31.72 -4.67
CA ILE A 160 14.39 30.48 -5.29
C ILE A 160 13.49 29.69 -4.33
N PRO A 161 13.92 29.31 -3.09
CA PRO A 161 13.03 28.61 -2.16
C PRO A 161 11.82 29.44 -1.70
N VAL A 162 11.94 30.76 -1.61
CA VAL A 162 10.79 31.63 -1.31
C VAL A 162 9.74 31.55 -2.41
N PHE A 163 10.14 31.69 -3.68
CA PHE A 163 9.23 31.51 -4.81
C PHE A 163 8.68 30.09 -4.91
N MET A 164 9.52 29.09 -4.63
CA MET A 164 9.08 27.69 -4.59
C MET A 164 7.99 27.45 -3.54
N ALA A 165 8.12 28.03 -2.33
CA ALA A 165 7.10 27.93 -1.30
C ALA A 165 5.80 28.63 -1.72
N LEU A 166 5.90 29.83 -2.30
CA LEU A 166 4.75 30.59 -2.78
C LEU A 166 3.98 29.85 -3.88
N ILE A 167 4.69 29.27 -4.83
CA ILE A 167 4.12 28.46 -5.90
C ILE A 167 3.54 27.14 -5.34
N GLY A 168 4.26 26.51 -4.41
CA GLY A 168 3.83 25.24 -3.79
C GLY A 168 2.47 25.35 -3.12
N TRP A 169 2.20 26.43 -2.39
CA TRP A 169 0.90 26.65 -1.74
C TRP A 169 -0.27 26.72 -2.73
N THR A 170 -0.05 27.30 -3.90
CA THR A 170 -1.09 27.40 -4.94
C THR A 170 -1.30 26.08 -5.69
N THR A 171 -0.28 25.23 -5.75
CA THR A 171 -0.28 24.00 -6.54
C THR A 171 -0.84 22.80 -5.78
N GLN A 172 -0.67 22.71 -4.45
CA GLN A 172 -1.17 21.60 -3.64
C GLN A 172 -2.66 21.32 -3.84
N GLN A 173 -3.48 22.36 -3.91
CA GLN A 173 -4.92 22.22 -4.15
C GLN A 173 -5.25 21.65 -5.54
N ALA A 174 -4.46 21.99 -6.56
CA ALA A 174 -4.65 21.51 -7.92
C ALA A 174 -4.31 20.00 -8.02
N VAL A 175 -3.20 19.57 -7.42
CA VAL A 175 -2.78 18.16 -7.37
C VAL A 175 -3.82 17.31 -6.65
N ALA A 176 -4.25 17.69 -5.45
CA ALA A 176 -5.28 16.96 -4.70
C ALA A 176 -6.63 16.87 -5.44
N ARG A 177 -6.96 17.88 -6.26
CA ARG A 177 -8.17 17.85 -7.10
C ARG A 177 -8.03 16.87 -8.25
N ARG A 178 -6.85 16.82 -8.90
CA ARG A 178 -6.55 15.88 -9.99
C ARG A 178 -6.70 14.44 -9.52
N PHE A 179 -6.14 14.07 -8.37
CA PHE A 179 -6.27 12.72 -7.81
C PHE A 179 -7.74 12.34 -7.60
N ARG A 180 -8.54 13.21 -6.97
CA ARG A 180 -9.98 12.93 -6.76
C ARG A 180 -10.77 12.75 -8.06
N VAL A 181 -10.38 13.44 -9.13
CA VAL A 181 -11.04 13.28 -10.45
C VAL A 181 -10.60 11.98 -11.12
N ALA A 182 -9.32 11.62 -11.01
CA ALA A 182 -8.79 10.36 -11.52
C ALA A 182 -9.44 9.15 -10.81
N ASP A 183 -9.57 9.19 -9.47
CA ASP A 183 -10.25 8.15 -8.70
C ASP A 183 -11.72 7.98 -9.12
N ARG A 184 -12.42 9.09 -9.34
CA ARG A 184 -13.81 9.03 -9.84
C ARG A 184 -13.90 8.39 -11.22
N LEU A 185 -12.95 8.68 -12.11
CA LEU A 185 -12.89 8.06 -13.43
C LEU A 185 -12.63 6.55 -13.31
N ALA A 186 -11.67 6.15 -12.50
CA ALA A 186 -11.33 4.74 -12.28
C ALA A 186 -12.51 3.96 -11.70
N ASN A 187 -13.15 4.50 -10.66
CA ASN A 187 -14.33 3.87 -10.04
C ASN A 187 -15.52 3.79 -11.01
N HIS A 188 -15.80 4.88 -11.74
CA HIS A 188 -16.87 4.88 -12.75
C HIS A 188 -16.60 3.85 -13.85
N PHE A 189 -15.35 3.69 -14.27
CA PHE A 189 -14.97 2.70 -15.28
C PHE A 189 -15.10 1.27 -14.75
N ALA A 190 -14.70 1.01 -13.52
CA ALA A 190 -14.87 -0.28 -12.86
C ALA A 190 -16.37 -0.66 -12.74
N ASP A 191 -17.20 0.26 -12.27
CA ASP A 191 -18.66 0.06 -12.16
C ASP A 191 -19.29 -0.25 -13.52
N LEU A 192 -18.82 0.42 -14.59
CA LEU A 192 -19.31 0.17 -15.95
C LEU A 192 -18.92 -1.21 -16.47
N ILE A 193 -17.70 -1.67 -16.21
CA ILE A 193 -17.24 -3.02 -16.61
C ILE A 193 -18.06 -4.08 -15.88
N GLU A 194 -18.23 -3.94 -14.57
CA GLU A 194 -18.99 -4.87 -13.74
C GLU A 194 -20.47 -4.90 -14.15
N GLY A 195 -21.04 -3.73 -14.43
CA GLY A 195 -22.42 -3.56 -14.88
C GLY A 195 -22.65 -3.79 -16.38
N LEU A 196 -21.60 -4.06 -17.18
CA LEU A 196 -21.70 -4.13 -18.64
C LEU A 196 -22.74 -5.15 -19.16
N PRO A 197 -22.84 -6.39 -18.61
CA PRO A 197 -23.87 -7.33 -19.03
C PRO A 197 -25.29 -6.79 -18.82
N THR A 198 -25.53 -6.13 -17.68
CA THR A 198 -26.82 -5.50 -17.37
C THR A 198 -27.11 -4.35 -18.31
N LEU A 199 -26.13 -3.48 -18.57
CA LEU A 199 -26.29 -2.36 -19.50
C LEU A 199 -26.55 -2.81 -20.94
N GLN A 200 -25.94 -3.91 -21.36
CA GLN A 200 -26.19 -4.52 -22.67
C GLN A 200 -27.62 -5.10 -22.76
N ALA A 201 -28.05 -5.83 -21.72
CA ALA A 201 -29.40 -6.41 -21.67
C ALA A 201 -30.50 -5.35 -21.75
N PHE A 202 -30.27 -4.16 -21.18
CA PHE A 202 -31.19 -3.03 -21.23
C PHE A 202 -30.95 -2.05 -22.39
N GLY A 203 -30.01 -2.33 -23.30
CA GLY A 203 -29.68 -1.47 -24.44
C GLY A 203 -29.10 -0.11 -24.07
N ARG A 204 -28.55 0.04 -22.84
CA ARG A 204 -28.04 1.30 -22.28
C ARG A 204 -26.53 1.48 -22.40
N ALA A 205 -25.79 0.47 -22.89
CA ALA A 205 -24.33 0.51 -22.99
C ALA A 205 -23.82 1.73 -23.78
N ARG A 206 -24.44 2.06 -24.92
CA ARG A 206 -24.06 3.25 -25.73
C ARG A 206 -24.36 4.59 -25.03
N ALA A 207 -25.38 4.64 -24.18
CA ALA A 207 -25.69 5.86 -23.43
C ALA A 207 -24.64 6.18 -22.37
N GLN A 208 -23.98 5.16 -21.82
CA GLN A 208 -22.90 5.33 -20.83
C GLN A 208 -21.60 5.84 -21.46
N ALA A 209 -21.37 5.64 -22.75
CA ALA A 209 -20.20 6.19 -23.44
C ALA A 209 -20.09 7.73 -23.25
N ARG A 210 -21.22 8.45 -23.30
CA ARG A 210 -21.24 9.89 -23.01
C ARG A 210 -20.85 10.22 -21.56
N GLY A 211 -21.22 9.39 -20.60
CA GLY A 211 -20.82 9.55 -19.20
C GLY A 211 -19.30 9.43 -19.03
N VAL A 212 -18.70 8.44 -19.70
CA VAL A 212 -17.24 8.25 -19.72
C VAL A 212 -16.55 9.44 -20.39
N GLU A 213 -17.01 9.88 -21.55
CA GLU A 213 -16.48 11.05 -22.26
C GLU A 213 -16.48 12.32 -21.39
N LEU A 214 -17.56 12.59 -20.66
CA LEU A 214 -17.63 13.74 -19.75
C LEU A 214 -16.64 13.63 -18.59
N THR A 215 -16.45 12.45 -18.04
CA THR A 215 -15.54 12.20 -16.93
C THR A 215 -14.09 12.26 -17.42
N GLU A 216 -13.81 11.72 -18.60
CA GLU A 216 -12.50 11.81 -19.27
C GLU A 216 -12.14 13.25 -19.60
N ASP A 217 -13.08 14.04 -20.14
CA ASP A 217 -12.88 15.47 -20.41
C ASP A 217 -12.63 16.29 -19.13
N ALA A 218 -13.27 15.92 -18.03
CA ALA A 218 -12.98 16.54 -16.73
C ALA A 218 -11.57 16.19 -16.24
N ASN A 219 -11.16 14.93 -16.33
CA ASN A 219 -9.82 14.47 -15.99
C ASN A 219 -8.76 15.13 -16.88
N ARG A 220 -8.99 15.19 -18.20
CA ARG A 220 -8.11 15.88 -19.14
C ARG A 220 -7.93 17.36 -18.79
N ARG A 221 -9.00 18.07 -18.46
CA ARG A 221 -8.94 19.50 -18.08
C ARG A 221 -8.13 19.73 -16.81
N GLU A 222 -8.34 18.91 -15.76
CA GLU A 222 -7.58 19.04 -14.52
C GLU A 222 -6.11 18.62 -14.70
N THR A 223 -5.83 17.61 -15.52
CA THR A 223 -4.47 17.21 -15.87
C THR A 223 -3.75 18.33 -16.63
N MET A 224 -4.38 18.91 -17.66
CA MET A 224 -3.80 20.03 -18.41
C MET A 224 -3.58 21.26 -17.53
N ARG A 225 -4.48 21.53 -16.60
CA ARG A 225 -4.31 22.63 -15.64
C ARG A 225 -3.11 22.39 -14.70
N THR A 226 -2.97 21.17 -14.19
CA THR A 226 -1.83 20.79 -13.35
C THR A 226 -0.52 20.90 -14.12
N LEU A 227 -0.47 20.38 -15.36
CA LEU A 227 0.69 20.51 -16.24
C LEU A 227 1.05 21.97 -16.50
N TYR A 228 0.06 22.83 -16.83
CA TYR A 228 0.29 24.25 -17.04
C TYR A 228 0.92 24.92 -15.81
N VAL A 229 0.39 24.65 -14.62
CA VAL A 229 0.94 25.20 -13.37
C VAL A 229 2.35 24.67 -13.11
N SER A 230 2.59 23.37 -13.33
CA SER A 230 3.92 22.77 -13.16
C SER A 230 4.95 23.36 -14.13
N PHE A 231 4.60 23.50 -15.42
CA PHE A 231 5.48 24.13 -16.40
C PHE A 231 5.75 25.60 -16.07
N LEU A 232 4.72 26.35 -15.69
CA LEU A 232 4.88 27.76 -15.31
C LEU A 232 5.79 27.90 -14.09
N SER A 233 5.65 27.00 -13.11
CA SER A 233 6.48 26.95 -11.91
C SER A 233 7.93 26.66 -12.26
N ALA A 234 8.18 25.61 -13.08
CA ALA A 234 9.52 25.26 -13.53
C ALA A 234 10.16 26.41 -14.33
N PHE A 235 9.40 27.02 -15.23
CA PHE A 235 9.87 28.18 -16.02
C PHE A 235 10.22 29.37 -15.12
N ALA A 236 9.40 29.70 -14.13
CA ALA A 236 9.67 30.81 -13.21
C ALA A 236 10.96 30.58 -12.40
N LEU A 237 11.16 29.36 -11.88
CA LEU A 237 12.40 29.00 -11.16
C LEU A 237 13.62 29.01 -12.06
N GLU A 238 13.49 28.51 -13.30
CA GLU A 238 14.55 28.57 -14.33
C GLU A 238 14.93 30.01 -14.67
N LEU A 239 13.92 30.84 -14.95
CA LEU A 239 14.14 32.25 -15.26
C LEU A 239 14.83 32.98 -14.10
N LEU A 240 14.39 32.73 -12.87
CA LEU A 240 14.97 33.34 -11.68
C LEU A 240 16.44 32.94 -11.48
N ALA A 241 16.75 31.65 -11.62
CA ALA A 241 18.12 31.15 -11.51
C ALA A 241 19.01 31.73 -12.62
N ASN A 242 18.55 31.73 -13.87
CA ASN A 242 19.31 32.28 -15.00
C ASN A 242 19.50 33.80 -14.89
N LEU A 243 18.48 34.53 -14.41
CA LEU A 243 18.59 35.96 -14.15
C LEU A 243 19.62 36.26 -13.05
N SER A 244 19.64 35.44 -11.99
CA SER A 244 20.63 35.56 -10.90
C SER A 244 22.05 35.36 -11.40
N VAL A 245 22.27 34.33 -12.24
CA VAL A 245 23.57 34.09 -12.88
C VAL A 245 23.94 35.25 -13.82
N ALA A 246 22.98 35.78 -14.57
CA ALA A 246 23.20 36.93 -15.46
C ALA A 246 23.62 38.19 -14.70
N VAL A 247 23.01 38.46 -13.53
CA VAL A 247 23.42 39.60 -12.67
C VAL A 247 24.85 39.44 -12.19
N VAL A 248 25.25 38.24 -11.77
CA VAL A 248 26.66 37.93 -11.41
C VAL A 248 27.56 38.18 -12.62
N ALA A 249 27.19 37.64 -13.79
CA ALA A 249 27.99 37.74 -15.00
C ALA A 249 28.19 39.19 -15.47
N VAL A 250 27.13 39.97 -15.47
CA VAL A 250 27.19 41.41 -15.85
C VAL A 250 28.05 42.19 -14.85
N THR A 251 27.88 41.97 -13.54
CA THR A 251 28.65 42.64 -12.52
C THR A 251 30.14 42.30 -12.59
N VAL A 252 30.47 41.04 -12.71
CA VAL A 252 31.87 40.56 -12.84
C VAL A 252 32.46 41.04 -14.16
N GLY A 253 31.70 41.01 -15.26
CA GLY A 253 32.13 41.47 -16.58
C GLY A 253 32.50 42.97 -16.58
N PHE A 254 31.65 43.83 -16.05
CA PHE A 254 31.97 45.28 -15.91
C PHE A 254 33.20 45.50 -15.04
N ARG A 255 33.33 44.84 -13.92
CA ARG A 255 34.47 44.98 -13.00
C ARG A 255 35.78 44.45 -13.67
N LEU A 256 35.69 43.44 -14.50
CA LEU A 256 36.84 42.97 -15.31
C LEU A 256 37.27 44.04 -16.30
N VAL A 257 36.33 44.63 -17.05
CA VAL A 257 36.64 45.71 -18.04
C VAL A 257 37.25 46.94 -17.38
N PHE A 258 36.77 47.31 -16.18
CA PHE A 258 37.34 48.41 -15.42
C PHE A 258 38.59 48.06 -14.59
N GLY A 259 39.12 46.83 -14.72
CA GLY A 259 40.34 46.40 -14.04
C GLY A 259 40.23 46.17 -12.54
N HIS A 260 39.01 46.08 -11.98
CA HIS A 260 38.79 45.85 -10.55
C HIS A 260 38.87 44.34 -10.16
N VAL A 261 38.89 43.42 -11.11
CA VAL A 261 38.98 41.96 -10.92
C VAL A 261 39.88 41.38 -11.96
N GLY A 262 40.73 40.44 -11.57
CA GLY A 262 41.59 39.70 -12.51
C GLY A 262 40.82 38.73 -13.39
N PHE A 263 41.34 38.47 -14.60
CA PHE A 263 40.64 37.62 -15.58
C PHE A 263 40.39 36.19 -15.04
N GLU A 264 41.39 35.61 -14.34
CA GLU A 264 41.25 34.27 -13.73
C GLU A 264 40.14 34.20 -12.67
N THR A 265 40.09 35.19 -11.76
CA THR A 265 39.01 35.29 -10.75
C THR A 265 37.64 35.49 -11.41
N ALA A 266 37.57 36.38 -12.43
CA ALA A 266 36.32 36.61 -13.16
C ALA A 266 35.81 35.32 -13.82
N LEU A 267 36.67 34.59 -14.47
CA LEU A 267 36.32 33.33 -15.13
C LEU A 267 35.96 32.24 -14.14
N PHE A 268 36.69 32.12 -13.03
CA PHE A 268 36.37 31.20 -11.94
C PHE A 268 34.97 31.45 -11.39
N VAL A 269 34.61 32.68 -11.06
CA VAL A 269 33.29 33.04 -10.54
C VAL A 269 32.18 32.77 -11.58
N LEU A 270 32.43 33.12 -12.86
CA LEU A 270 31.45 32.88 -13.94
C LEU A 270 31.16 31.40 -14.16
N ILE A 271 32.16 30.54 -14.06
CA ILE A 271 32.01 29.09 -14.21
C ILE A 271 31.34 28.48 -12.97
N LEU A 272 31.65 29.01 -11.77
CA LEU A 272 31.20 28.43 -10.50
C LEU A 272 29.79 28.90 -10.11
N ALA A 273 29.38 30.12 -10.48
CA ALA A 273 28.10 30.68 -10.08
C ALA A 273 26.88 29.79 -10.45
N PRO A 274 26.76 29.23 -11.66
CA PRO A 274 25.65 28.32 -12.00
C PRO A 274 25.55 27.09 -11.09
N GLU A 275 26.69 26.58 -10.63
CA GLU A 275 26.75 25.40 -9.75
C GLU A 275 26.12 25.66 -8.37
N ALA A 276 26.07 26.92 -7.89
CA ALA A 276 25.40 27.28 -6.65
C ALA A 276 23.87 27.19 -6.79
N PHE A 277 23.31 27.56 -7.94
CA PHE A 277 21.87 27.61 -8.16
C PHE A 277 21.27 26.28 -8.62
N LEU A 278 22.06 25.45 -9.30
CA LEU A 278 21.61 24.21 -9.94
C LEU A 278 20.92 23.23 -8.95
N PRO A 279 21.48 22.88 -7.77
CA PRO A 279 20.83 21.96 -6.86
C PRO A 279 19.53 22.50 -6.27
N VAL A 280 19.47 23.79 -5.96
CA VAL A 280 18.29 24.45 -5.38
C VAL A 280 17.15 24.48 -6.40
N ARG A 281 17.46 24.78 -7.67
CA ARG A 281 16.50 24.73 -8.78
C ARG A 281 15.97 23.30 -8.99
N GLN A 282 16.83 22.29 -8.93
CA GLN A 282 16.45 20.88 -9.12
C GLN A 282 15.49 20.40 -8.01
N VAL A 283 15.62 20.88 -6.78
CA VAL A 283 14.63 20.63 -5.72
C VAL A 283 13.24 21.12 -6.15
N GLY A 284 13.16 22.32 -6.75
CA GLY A 284 11.90 22.85 -7.25
C GLY A 284 11.28 22.01 -8.36
N VAL A 285 12.09 21.51 -9.29
CA VAL A 285 11.64 20.62 -10.38
C VAL A 285 11.07 19.32 -9.83
N HIS A 286 11.75 18.69 -8.85
CA HIS A 286 11.34 17.41 -8.27
C HIS A 286 10.32 17.55 -7.14
N PHE A 287 9.93 18.76 -6.77
CA PHE A 287 8.94 18.98 -5.70
C PHE A 287 7.58 18.34 -6.02
N HIS A 288 7.13 18.46 -7.27
CA HIS A 288 5.86 17.87 -7.69
C HIS A 288 5.89 16.34 -7.67
N ASP A 289 6.99 15.73 -8.18
CA ASP A 289 7.20 14.28 -8.11
C ASP A 289 7.20 13.79 -6.64
N SER A 290 7.70 14.62 -5.71
CA SER A 290 7.74 14.29 -4.28
C SER A 290 6.37 14.34 -3.63
N ALA A 291 5.50 15.25 -4.05
CA ALA A 291 4.16 15.41 -3.51
C ALA A 291 3.29 14.18 -3.81
N ASP A 292 3.38 13.65 -5.03
CA ASP A 292 2.71 12.40 -5.42
C ASP A 292 3.19 11.22 -4.56
N GLY A 293 4.50 11.11 -4.32
CA GLY A 293 5.08 10.08 -3.46
C GLY A 293 4.65 10.18 -1.99
N VAL A 294 4.52 11.41 -1.45
CA VAL A 294 4.03 11.61 -0.07
C VAL A 294 2.56 11.20 0.03
N ALA A 295 1.72 11.58 -0.92
CA ALA A 295 0.31 11.20 -0.93
C ALA A 295 0.13 9.66 -0.97
N ALA A 296 0.89 8.98 -1.81
CA ALA A 296 0.89 7.52 -1.88
C ALA A 296 1.39 6.85 -0.57
N ALA A 297 2.39 7.45 0.08
CA ALA A 297 2.86 6.98 1.38
C ALA A 297 1.79 7.14 2.46
N ASP A 298 1.09 8.26 2.50
CA ASP A 298 0.02 8.52 3.46
C ASP A 298 -1.12 7.50 3.29
N GLU A 299 -1.49 7.17 2.06
CA GLU A 299 -2.50 6.15 1.77
C GLU A 299 -2.03 4.75 2.20
N ALA A 300 -0.78 4.39 1.90
CA ALA A 300 -0.18 3.13 2.36
C ALA A 300 -0.13 3.05 3.89
N PHE A 301 0.23 4.14 4.58
CA PHE A 301 0.22 4.20 6.04
C PHE A 301 -1.19 4.15 6.61
N ALA A 302 -2.17 4.77 5.98
CA ALA A 302 -3.57 4.65 6.38
C ALA A 302 -4.03 3.18 6.37
N ILE A 303 -3.66 2.41 5.35
CA ILE A 303 -3.95 0.96 5.29
C ILE A 303 -3.19 0.20 6.38
N ILE A 304 -1.91 0.51 6.60
CA ILE A 304 -1.10 -0.14 7.64
C ILE A 304 -1.65 0.16 9.04
N ASP A 305 -1.99 1.41 9.32
CA ASP A 305 -2.52 1.84 10.62
C ASP A 305 -3.96 1.35 10.83
N ALA A 306 -4.78 1.30 9.78
CA ALA A 306 -6.11 0.66 9.81
C ALA A 306 -6.02 -0.86 10.01
N GLY A 307 -4.93 -1.50 9.62
CA GLY A 307 -4.62 -2.90 9.93
C GLY A 307 -4.63 -3.19 11.44
N GLY A 308 -4.60 -2.16 12.25
CA GLY A 308 -4.83 -2.15 13.68
C GLY A 308 -3.74 -2.83 14.49
N GLU A 309 -3.87 -2.74 15.79
CA GLU A 309 -3.13 -3.58 16.71
C GLU A 309 -3.25 -5.04 16.26
N ALA A 310 -2.13 -5.74 16.19
CA ALA A 310 -2.12 -7.18 15.98
C ALA A 310 -3.23 -7.77 16.87
N GLY A 311 -4.02 -8.72 16.36
CA GLY A 311 -4.97 -9.47 17.20
C GLY A 311 -4.28 -9.82 18.51
N GLY A 312 -5.04 -10.00 19.58
CA GLY A 312 -4.48 -10.21 20.90
C GLY A 312 -3.31 -11.19 20.89
N SER A 313 -2.47 -11.10 21.88
CA SER A 313 -1.30 -11.98 22.02
C SER A 313 -1.57 -13.14 22.99
N ALA A 314 -2.78 -13.25 23.51
CA ALA A 314 -3.13 -14.31 24.45
C ALA A 314 -3.23 -15.65 23.70
N PRO A 315 -2.67 -16.74 24.25
CA PRO A 315 -2.78 -18.05 23.63
C PRO A 315 -4.23 -18.49 23.48
N ALA A 316 -4.57 -19.04 22.31
CA ALA A 316 -5.91 -19.55 22.07
C ALA A 316 -6.12 -20.88 22.83
N PRO A 317 -7.22 -20.99 23.61
CA PRO A 317 -7.57 -22.26 24.26
C PRO A 317 -7.86 -23.37 23.26
N ASP A 318 -7.67 -24.64 23.67
CA ASP A 318 -8.03 -25.79 22.83
C ASP A 318 -9.56 -25.96 22.80
N LEU A 319 -10.14 -25.77 21.63
CA LEU A 319 -11.58 -25.92 21.39
C LEU A 319 -12.09 -27.38 21.50
N ALA A 320 -11.19 -28.36 21.65
CA ALA A 320 -11.61 -29.71 22.00
C ALA A 320 -12.24 -29.78 23.42
N THR A 321 -11.90 -28.83 24.31
CA THR A 321 -12.35 -28.80 25.69
C THR A 321 -12.98 -27.46 26.11
N ALA A 322 -12.80 -26.42 25.30
CA ALA A 322 -13.27 -25.07 25.55
C ALA A 322 -14.55 -24.77 24.78
N ALA A 323 -15.49 -24.07 25.42
CA ALA A 323 -16.73 -23.62 24.79
C ALA A 323 -16.62 -22.20 24.27
N VAL A 324 -17.27 -21.92 23.15
CA VAL A 324 -17.44 -20.54 22.64
C VAL A 324 -18.73 -19.95 23.21
N LEU A 325 -18.63 -18.75 23.76
CA LEU A 325 -19.74 -18.02 24.39
C LEU A 325 -19.98 -16.71 23.64
N VAL A 326 -21.22 -16.47 23.31
CA VAL A 326 -21.71 -15.20 22.74
C VAL A 326 -22.72 -14.65 23.75
N GLU A 327 -22.44 -13.47 24.33
CA GLU A 327 -23.26 -12.90 25.41
C GLU A 327 -23.68 -11.46 25.06
N GLY A 328 -24.94 -11.28 24.68
CA GLY A 328 -25.50 -9.98 24.32
C GLY A 328 -24.77 -9.27 23.19
N ALA A 329 -24.11 -10.02 22.31
CA ALA A 329 -23.28 -9.44 21.25
C ALA A 329 -24.11 -8.66 20.25
N THR A 330 -23.74 -7.39 20.03
CA THR A 330 -24.32 -6.52 19.01
C THR A 330 -23.24 -5.99 18.09
N TYR A 331 -23.61 -5.55 16.89
CA TYR A 331 -22.67 -4.89 15.99
C TYR A 331 -23.35 -3.80 15.16
N SER A 332 -22.67 -2.67 15.07
CA SER A 332 -23.01 -1.58 14.16
C SER A 332 -21.78 -1.19 13.34
N HIS A 333 -21.91 -1.03 12.04
CA HIS A 333 -20.80 -0.58 11.20
C HIS A 333 -20.36 0.83 11.58
N PRO A 334 -19.05 1.12 11.57
CA PRO A 334 -18.53 2.47 11.83
C PRO A 334 -19.21 3.51 10.94
N GLY A 335 -19.74 4.58 11.57
CA GLY A 335 -20.45 5.65 10.84
C GLY A 335 -21.90 5.34 10.45
N SER A 336 -22.42 4.15 10.77
CA SER A 336 -23.82 3.79 10.53
C SER A 336 -24.64 3.92 11.81
N SER A 337 -25.82 4.53 11.73
CA SER A 337 -26.81 4.54 12.81
C SER A 337 -27.64 3.25 12.88
N ARG A 338 -27.49 2.35 11.90
CA ARG A 338 -28.24 1.10 11.82
C ARG A 338 -27.46 -0.03 12.46
N THR A 339 -28.09 -0.75 13.40
CA THR A 339 -27.56 -1.98 13.98
C THR A 339 -27.59 -3.10 12.95
N ALA A 340 -26.41 -3.67 12.66
CA ALA A 340 -26.25 -4.76 11.71
C ALA A 340 -26.52 -6.14 12.34
N LEU A 341 -26.28 -6.26 13.66
CA LEU A 341 -26.59 -7.45 14.46
C LEU A 341 -27.31 -7.01 15.76
N ALA A 342 -28.56 -7.45 15.93
CA ALA A 342 -29.31 -7.28 17.17
C ALA A 342 -28.66 -8.10 18.30
N PRO A 343 -28.94 -7.80 19.61
CA PRO A 343 -28.37 -8.54 20.71
C PRO A 343 -28.64 -10.03 20.59
N VAL A 344 -27.59 -10.85 20.65
CA VAL A 344 -27.70 -12.31 20.55
C VAL A 344 -26.85 -12.96 21.65
N SER A 345 -27.39 -14.04 22.25
CA SER A 345 -26.67 -14.84 23.24
C SER A 345 -26.88 -16.32 22.95
N PHE A 346 -25.79 -17.07 22.93
CA PHE A 346 -25.77 -18.53 22.80
C PHE A 346 -24.41 -19.08 23.21
N ARG A 347 -24.36 -20.40 23.42
CA ARG A 347 -23.16 -21.15 23.75
C ARG A 347 -22.94 -22.27 22.74
N VAL A 348 -21.70 -22.51 22.38
CA VAL A 348 -21.27 -23.64 21.56
C VAL A 348 -20.35 -24.51 22.41
N ASP A 349 -20.86 -25.62 22.90
CA ASP A 349 -20.08 -26.58 23.66
C ASP A 349 -19.21 -27.45 22.72
N PRO A 350 -18.11 -28.05 23.20
CA PRO A 350 -17.30 -28.97 22.41
C PRO A 350 -18.13 -30.07 21.76
N GLY A 351 -18.05 -30.20 20.45
CA GLY A 351 -18.81 -31.18 19.67
C GLY A 351 -20.28 -30.85 19.42
N ALA A 352 -20.82 -29.76 19.95
CA ALA A 352 -22.21 -29.37 19.74
C ALA A 352 -22.45 -28.75 18.36
N VAL A 353 -23.66 -28.93 17.84
CA VAL A 353 -24.15 -28.34 16.58
C VAL A 353 -25.15 -27.22 16.90
N VAL A 354 -24.80 -25.99 16.58
CA VAL A 354 -25.63 -24.80 16.75
C VAL A 354 -26.08 -24.27 15.38
N ALA A 355 -27.40 -24.22 15.16
CA ALA A 355 -27.97 -23.65 13.96
C ALA A 355 -28.43 -22.21 14.18
N LEU A 356 -28.05 -21.32 13.29
CA LEU A 356 -28.43 -19.91 13.28
C LEU A 356 -29.52 -19.68 12.22
N ARG A 357 -30.69 -19.20 12.67
CA ARG A 357 -31.79 -18.87 11.77
C ARG A 357 -32.00 -17.35 11.75
N ALA A 358 -32.02 -16.77 10.57
CA ALA A 358 -32.33 -15.36 10.38
C ALA A 358 -32.85 -15.05 8.98
N PRO A 359 -33.68 -14.02 8.84
CA PRO A 359 -34.03 -13.48 7.53
C PRO A 359 -32.80 -12.87 6.83
N SER A 360 -32.94 -12.60 5.52
CA SER A 360 -31.90 -11.85 4.78
C SER A 360 -31.69 -10.48 5.45
N GLY A 361 -30.42 -10.12 5.67
CA GLY A 361 -30.07 -8.88 6.39
C GLY A 361 -30.17 -8.95 7.91
N GLY A 362 -30.46 -10.11 8.51
CA GLY A 362 -30.57 -10.33 9.97
C GLY A 362 -29.22 -10.46 10.70
N GLY A 363 -28.11 -10.06 10.11
CA GLY A 363 -26.79 -10.02 10.79
C GLY A 363 -26.02 -11.35 10.77
N LYS A 364 -26.46 -12.37 10.00
CA LYS A 364 -25.79 -13.70 9.93
C LYS A 364 -24.31 -13.60 9.66
N THR A 365 -23.93 -13.01 8.54
CA THR A 365 -22.52 -12.84 8.14
C THR A 365 -21.73 -11.99 9.14
N THR A 366 -22.37 -11.01 9.77
CA THR A 366 -21.77 -10.18 10.83
C THR A 366 -21.43 -11.02 12.05
N LEU A 367 -22.36 -11.87 12.51
CA LEU A 367 -22.12 -12.78 13.63
C LEU A 367 -20.98 -13.77 13.32
N LEU A 368 -20.96 -14.35 12.12
CA LEU A 368 -19.85 -15.22 11.72
C LEU A 368 -18.51 -14.49 11.73
N ARG A 369 -18.46 -13.22 11.31
CA ARG A 369 -17.24 -12.39 11.40
C ARG A 369 -16.79 -12.14 12.84
N LEU A 370 -17.72 -11.96 13.77
CA LEU A 370 -17.41 -11.84 15.19
C LEU A 370 -16.81 -13.15 15.73
N LEU A 371 -17.39 -14.31 15.39
CA LEU A 371 -16.88 -15.62 15.76
C LEU A 371 -15.49 -15.93 15.19
N LEU A 372 -15.21 -15.43 13.98
CA LEU A 372 -13.89 -15.55 13.36
C LEU A 372 -12.85 -14.56 13.95
N GLY A 373 -13.26 -13.66 14.87
CA GLY A 373 -12.38 -12.63 15.43
C GLY A 373 -11.97 -11.56 14.40
N PHE A 374 -12.75 -11.40 13.31
CA PHE A 374 -12.49 -10.39 12.30
C PHE A 374 -13.02 -9.01 12.71
N GLU A 375 -14.03 -8.97 13.56
CA GLU A 375 -14.65 -7.78 14.08
C GLU A 375 -14.77 -7.87 15.61
N ARG A 376 -14.82 -6.72 16.28
CA ARG A 376 -15.14 -6.63 17.72
C ARG A 376 -16.61 -6.26 17.88
N PRO A 377 -17.38 -6.90 18.78
CA PRO A 377 -18.76 -6.50 19.02
C PRO A 377 -18.83 -5.05 19.52
N THR A 378 -19.88 -4.32 19.14
CA THR A 378 -20.12 -2.95 19.61
C THR A 378 -20.53 -2.93 21.07
N SER A 379 -21.31 -3.94 21.50
CA SER A 379 -21.61 -4.24 22.91
C SER A 379 -21.77 -5.74 23.11
N GLY A 380 -21.75 -6.19 24.35
CA GLY A 380 -21.66 -7.61 24.67
C GLY A 380 -20.28 -8.18 24.44
N SER A 381 -20.14 -9.52 24.41
CA SER A 381 -18.87 -10.20 24.24
C SER A 381 -18.98 -11.46 23.38
N VAL A 382 -17.87 -11.81 22.72
CA VAL A 382 -17.67 -13.11 22.08
C VAL A 382 -16.36 -13.67 22.63
N SER A 383 -16.47 -14.73 23.44
CA SER A 383 -15.36 -15.23 24.27
C SER A 383 -15.24 -16.75 24.23
N VAL A 384 -14.11 -17.26 24.70
CA VAL A 384 -13.84 -18.68 24.90
C VAL A 384 -13.66 -18.94 26.37
N SER A 385 -14.38 -19.93 26.89
CA SER A 385 -14.33 -20.36 28.29
C SER A 385 -13.25 -21.45 28.46
N MET A 386 -12.31 -21.24 29.38
CA MET A 386 -11.32 -22.23 29.77
C MET A 386 -11.87 -23.11 30.88
N GLY A 387 -12.21 -24.38 30.54
CA GLY A 387 -12.55 -25.43 31.51
C GLY A 387 -14.02 -25.82 31.56
N THR A 388 -14.26 -27.13 31.72
CA THR A 388 -15.55 -27.74 32.01
C THR A 388 -15.82 -27.61 33.51
N GLY A 389 -16.15 -26.42 34.00
CA GLY A 389 -16.42 -26.21 35.44
C GLY A 389 -17.86 -26.55 35.80
N GLU A 390 -18.12 -27.78 36.24
CA GLU A 390 -19.31 -28.10 37.04
C GLU A 390 -19.27 -27.52 38.47
N SER A 391 -18.22 -26.85 38.85
CA SER A 391 -18.02 -26.28 40.18
C SER A 391 -17.78 -24.77 40.06
N GLY A 392 -18.76 -23.95 40.41
CA GLY A 392 -18.86 -22.53 40.74
C GLY A 392 -17.64 -21.59 40.75
N ALA A 393 -16.50 -21.97 40.20
CA ALA A 393 -15.36 -21.10 39.94
C ALA A 393 -15.60 -20.38 38.58
N GLU A 394 -15.48 -19.09 38.55
CA GLU A 394 -15.47 -18.30 37.30
C GLU A 394 -14.45 -18.89 36.37
N SER A 395 -14.92 -19.62 35.36
CA SER A 395 -14.06 -20.13 34.28
C SER A 395 -13.37 -18.92 33.64
N GLU A 396 -12.05 -18.93 33.58
CA GLU A 396 -11.30 -17.87 32.91
C GLU A 396 -11.83 -17.71 31.49
N ARG A 397 -12.38 -16.55 31.19
CA ARG A 397 -12.95 -16.22 29.87
C ARG A 397 -12.01 -15.27 29.15
N ARG A 398 -11.79 -15.50 27.86
CA ARG A 398 -11.01 -14.60 27.03
C ARG A 398 -11.80 -14.22 25.79
N GLU A 399 -11.84 -12.95 25.47
CA GLU A 399 -12.46 -12.49 24.23
C GLU A 399 -11.65 -13.00 23.03
N ILE A 400 -12.35 -13.46 21.98
CA ILE A 400 -11.73 -14.01 20.75
C ILE A 400 -10.80 -12.99 20.12
N VAL A 401 -11.12 -11.70 20.16
CA VAL A 401 -10.31 -10.63 19.58
C VAL A 401 -9.00 -10.36 20.33
N ASP A 402 -8.88 -10.84 21.59
CA ASP A 402 -7.68 -10.70 22.41
C ASP A 402 -6.76 -11.95 22.33
N LEU A 403 -7.20 -12.99 21.63
CA LEU A 403 -6.42 -14.21 21.38
C LEU A 403 -5.41 -13.99 20.24
N ASP A 404 -4.32 -14.76 20.30
CA ASP A 404 -3.43 -14.92 19.13
C ASP A 404 -4.25 -15.43 17.94
N ARG A 405 -4.34 -14.60 16.93
CA ARG A 405 -5.23 -14.82 15.79
C ARG A 405 -4.85 -16.05 14.98
N ASP A 406 -3.56 -16.30 14.80
CA ASP A 406 -3.10 -17.43 13.99
C ASP A 406 -3.43 -18.73 14.72
N GLN A 407 -3.27 -18.78 16.06
CA GLN A 407 -3.67 -19.91 16.89
C GLN A 407 -5.19 -20.10 16.92
N TRP A 408 -5.96 -19.02 16.99
CA TRP A 408 -7.42 -19.08 16.92
C TRP A 408 -7.89 -19.64 15.58
N LEU A 409 -7.46 -19.03 14.48
CA LEU A 409 -7.87 -19.45 13.14
C LEU A 409 -7.34 -20.83 12.75
N ALA A 410 -6.24 -21.30 13.35
CA ALA A 410 -5.76 -22.65 13.14
C ALA A 410 -6.80 -23.71 13.57
N GLN A 411 -7.60 -23.42 14.58
CA GLN A 411 -8.64 -24.31 15.10
C GLN A 411 -10.01 -24.13 14.41
N VAL A 412 -10.15 -23.19 13.46
CA VAL A 412 -11.42 -22.88 12.80
C VAL A 412 -11.40 -23.28 11.34
N ALA A 413 -12.42 -23.98 10.88
CA ALA A 413 -12.70 -24.23 9.46
C ALA A 413 -13.92 -23.40 9.07
N PHE A 414 -13.84 -22.63 7.97
CA PHE A 414 -14.89 -21.72 7.54
C PHE A 414 -15.31 -21.94 6.09
N VAL A 415 -16.62 -21.95 5.84
CA VAL A 415 -17.21 -21.93 4.49
C VAL A 415 -18.10 -20.72 4.38
N ALA A 416 -17.71 -19.77 3.53
CA ALA A 416 -18.48 -18.58 3.22
C ALA A 416 -19.65 -18.88 2.27
N GLN A 417 -20.65 -18.01 2.23
CA GLN A 417 -21.77 -18.09 1.29
C GLN A 417 -21.30 -18.08 -0.17
N HIS A 418 -20.26 -17.27 -0.49
CA HIS A 418 -19.57 -17.24 -1.77
C HIS A 418 -18.10 -17.60 -1.52
N PRO A 419 -17.76 -18.90 -1.56
CA PRO A 419 -16.40 -19.32 -1.23
C PRO A 419 -15.43 -18.97 -2.36
N GLY A 420 -14.32 -18.31 -2.03
CA GLY A 420 -13.20 -18.06 -2.94
C GLY A 420 -12.46 -19.34 -3.30
N MET A 421 -11.97 -19.39 -4.54
CA MET A 421 -11.10 -20.45 -5.05
C MET A 421 -9.77 -19.84 -5.48
N VAL A 422 -8.74 -20.68 -5.47
CA VAL A 422 -7.40 -20.33 -5.93
C VAL A 422 -7.14 -21.06 -7.26
N SER A 423 -6.48 -20.37 -8.20
CA SER A 423 -6.02 -20.99 -9.44
C SER A 423 -5.20 -22.25 -9.16
N GLY A 424 -5.50 -23.33 -9.85
CA GLY A 424 -4.87 -24.63 -9.66
C GLY A 424 -5.82 -25.79 -9.93
N SER A 425 -5.61 -26.96 -9.34
CA SER A 425 -6.55 -28.08 -9.42
C SER A 425 -7.61 -28.00 -8.30
N ILE A 426 -8.69 -28.77 -8.42
CA ILE A 426 -9.65 -28.98 -7.34
C ILE A 426 -8.96 -29.58 -6.12
N ALA A 427 -8.04 -30.53 -6.33
CA ALA A 427 -7.25 -31.12 -5.26
C ALA A 427 -6.40 -30.08 -4.52
N ASP A 428 -5.78 -29.13 -5.24
CA ASP A 428 -5.01 -28.05 -4.61
C ASP A 428 -5.91 -27.16 -3.76
N ASN A 429 -7.12 -26.87 -4.23
CA ASN A 429 -8.11 -26.13 -3.45
C ASN A 429 -8.55 -26.86 -2.18
N VAL A 430 -8.70 -28.17 -2.21
CA VAL A 430 -9.02 -28.98 -1.00
C VAL A 430 -7.82 -28.99 -0.04
N ARG A 431 -6.59 -29.14 -0.55
CA ARG A 431 -5.35 -29.11 0.25
C ARG A 431 -5.09 -27.81 0.96
N LEU A 432 -5.71 -26.70 0.58
CA LEU A 432 -5.66 -25.47 1.39
C LEU A 432 -6.19 -25.70 2.82
N GLY A 433 -7.07 -26.66 3.03
CA GLY A 433 -7.55 -27.03 4.37
C GLY A 433 -6.54 -27.85 5.18
N ALA A 434 -5.84 -28.76 4.50
CA ALA A 434 -4.82 -29.64 5.09
C ALA A 434 -3.76 -29.95 4.02
N PRO A 435 -2.61 -29.25 4.00
CA PRO A 435 -1.64 -29.32 2.91
C PRO A 435 -1.02 -30.69 2.67
N GLU A 436 -0.90 -31.51 3.73
CA GLU A 436 -0.18 -32.79 3.72
C GLU A 436 -1.04 -33.99 3.33
N ILE A 437 -2.34 -33.81 3.01
CA ILE A 437 -3.23 -34.93 2.68
C ILE A 437 -2.91 -35.57 1.36
N SER A 438 -3.04 -36.90 1.33
CA SER A 438 -2.84 -37.73 0.14
C SER A 438 -3.94 -37.51 -0.92
N GLY A 439 -3.71 -37.98 -2.13
CA GLY A 439 -4.74 -38.00 -3.18
C GLY A 439 -6.00 -38.76 -2.77
N ASP A 440 -5.84 -39.89 -2.09
CA ASP A 440 -6.96 -40.73 -1.63
C ASP A 440 -7.80 -39.99 -0.57
N GLN A 441 -7.16 -39.27 0.36
CA GLN A 441 -7.85 -38.45 1.36
C GLN A 441 -8.59 -37.26 0.71
N VAL A 442 -8.06 -36.67 -0.37
CA VAL A 442 -8.77 -35.66 -1.16
C VAL A 442 -10.04 -36.26 -1.78
N ILE A 443 -9.95 -37.45 -2.36
CA ILE A 443 -11.11 -38.15 -2.94
C ILE A 443 -12.13 -38.50 -1.83
N GLU A 444 -11.67 -38.94 -0.67
CA GLU A 444 -12.51 -39.24 0.48
C GLU A 444 -13.38 -38.05 0.88
N VAL A 445 -12.77 -36.88 1.10
CA VAL A 445 -13.52 -35.67 1.53
C VAL A 445 -14.43 -35.12 0.42
N LEU A 446 -14.03 -35.22 -0.85
CA LEU A 446 -14.89 -34.84 -1.97
C LEU A 446 -16.13 -35.75 -2.06
N THR A 447 -15.94 -37.07 -1.88
CA THR A 447 -17.03 -38.05 -1.87
C THR A 447 -17.97 -37.82 -0.69
N ALA A 448 -17.43 -37.53 0.50
CA ALA A 448 -18.21 -37.27 1.71
C ALA A 448 -19.16 -36.07 1.58
N VAL A 449 -18.80 -35.05 0.77
CA VAL A 449 -19.65 -33.90 0.49
C VAL A 449 -20.40 -34.02 -0.82
N ALA A 450 -20.48 -35.19 -1.40
CA ALA A 450 -21.11 -35.47 -2.71
C ALA A 450 -20.60 -34.53 -3.84
N ALA A 451 -19.33 -34.22 -3.83
CA ALA A 451 -18.68 -33.47 -4.90
C ALA A 451 -18.24 -34.44 -6.00
N GLU A 452 -19.10 -34.69 -6.98
CA GLU A 452 -18.81 -35.51 -8.14
C GLU A 452 -18.01 -34.72 -9.18
N VAL A 453 -16.73 -34.46 -8.84
CA VAL A 453 -15.81 -33.67 -9.66
C VAL A 453 -14.46 -34.38 -9.78
N ASP A 454 -13.79 -34.24 -10.92
CA ASP A 454 -12.43 -34.75 -11.08
C ASP A 454 -11.46 -33.91 -10.23
N PRO A 455 -10.72 -34.52 -9.25
CA PRO A 455 -9.77 -33.80 -8.41
C PRO A 455 -8.67 -33.05 -9.17
N PHE A 456 -8.33 -33.51 -10.36
CA PHE A 456 -7.29 -32.91 -11.21
C PHE A 456 -7.80 -31.86 -12.17
N ARG A 457 -9.10 -31.63 -12.25
CA ARG A 457 -9.71 -30.58 -13.08
C ARG A 457 -9.15 -29.23 -12.65
N SER A 458 -8.70 -28.44 -13.65
CA SER A 458 -8.19 -27.10 -13.43
C SER A 458 -9.32 -26.13 -13.09
N VAL A 459 -9.02 -25.26 -12.14
CA VAL A 459 -9.87 -24.17 -11.66
C VAL A 459 -9.14 -22.86 -11.97
N GLY A 460 -9.79 -21.93 -12.67
CA GLY A 460 -9.26 -20.59 -12.91
C GLY A 460 -9.40 -19.67 -11.71
N ASP A 461 -9.04 -18.38 -11.92
CA ASP A 461 -9.14 -17.37 -10.88
C ASP A 461 -10.58 -17.26 -10.38
N ASP A 462 -10.72 -17.13 -9.04
CA ASP A 462 -12.02 -17.06 -8.34
C ASP A 462 -13.01 -18.20 -8.70
N GLY A 463 -12.49 -19.36 -9.09
CA GLY A 463 -13.29 -20.55 -9.38
C GLY A 463 -13.91 -20.59 -10.78
N GLU A 464 -13.30 -19.90 -11.74
CA GLU A 464 -13.69 -20.02 -13.14
C GLU A 464 -13.61 -21.50 -13.57
N GLY A 465 -14.66 -21.96 -14.26
CA GLY A 465 -14.81 -23.36 -14.65
C GLY A 465 -15.60 -24.22 -13.66
N LEU A 466 -15.99 -23.72 -12.48
CA LEU A 466 -16.87 -24.39 -11.53
C LEU A 466 -18.26 -23.76 -11.50
N SER A 467 -19.30 -24.58 -11.46
CA SER A 467 -20.65 -24.13 -11.11
C SER A 467 -20.69 -23.65 -9.65
N ALA A 468 -21.69 -22.83 -9.30
CA ALA A 468 -21.86 -22.36 -7.92
C ALA A 468 -22.02 -23.50 -6.91
N GLY A 469 -22.68 -24.59 -7.30
CA GLY A 469 -22.84 -25.80 -6.48
C GLY A 469 -21.53 -26.57 -6.31
N GLU A 470 -20.75 -26.78 -7.37
CA GLU A 470 -19.42 -27.40 -7.30
C GLU A 470 -18.48 -26.60 -6.42
N ARG A 471 -18.44 -25.27 -6.59
CA ARG A 471 -17.63 -24.35 -5.79
C ARG A 471 -17.91 -24.49 -4.28
N ARG A 472 -19.20 -24.55 -3.90
CA ARG A 472 -19.57 -24.75 -2.49
C ARG A 472 -19.15 -26.11 -1.97
N ARG A 473 -19.35 -27.20 -2.74
CA ARG A 473 -18.95 -28.55 -2.34
C ARG A 473 -17.43 -28.68 -2.20
N VAL A 474 -16.66 -28.11 -3.11
CA VAL A 474 -15.19 -28.04 -3.00
C VAL A 474 -14.75 -27.26 -1.74
N ALA A 475 -15.40 -26.14 -1.45
CA ALA A 475 -15.13 -25.39 -0.22
C ALA A 475 -15.50 -26.16 1.05
N LEU A 476 -16.59 -26.92 1.02
CA LEU A 476 -17.00 -27.78 2.13
C LEU A 476 -16.02 -28.96 2.29
N ALA A 477 -15.55 -29.58 1.19
CA ALA A 477 -14.50 -30.59 1.23
C ALA A 477 -13.19 -30.04 1.82
N ARG A 478 -12.80 -28.80 1.46
CA ARG A 478 -11.68 -28.06 2.06
C ARG A 478 -11.85 -27.91 3.57
N ALA A 479 -13.04 -27.50 4.03
CA ALA A 479 -13.32 -27.32 5.44
C ALA A 479 -13.32 -28.67 6.20
N LEU A 480 -13.89 -29.71 5.59
CA LEU A 480 -13.87 -31.07 6.14
C LEU A 480 -12.46 -31.65 6.22
N ALA A 481 -11.63 -31.43 5.20
CA ALA A 481 -10.22 -31.79 5.23
C ALA A 481 -9.49 -31.11 6.40
N ARG A 482 -9.79 -29.83 6.66
CA ARG A 482 -9.21 -29.07 7.76
C ARG A 482 -9.64 -29.63 9.13
N VAL A 483 -10.87 -30.09 9.28
CA VAL A 483 -11.35 -30.72 10.52
C VAL A 483 -10.71 -32.11 10.70
N ARG A 484 -10.77 -32.96 9.69
CA ARG A 484 -10.34 -34.36 9.81
C ARG A 484 -8.83 -34.55 9.88
N PHE A 485 -8.08 -33.72 9.13
CA PHE A 485 -6.63 -33.87 8.94
C PHE A 485 -5.81 -32.65 9.37
N GLY A 486 -6.46 -31.46 9.51
CA GLY A 486 -5.81 -30.20 9.83
C GLY A 486 -6.01 -29.68 11.24
N HIS A 487 -6.58 -30.49 12.15
CA HIS A 487 -6.79 -30.18 13.58
C HIS A 487 -7.78 -29.05 13.89
N ALA A 488 -8.63 -28.60 12.94
CA ALA A 488 -9.71 -27.67 13.26
C ALA A 488 -10.75 -28.35 14.17
N ARG A 489 -11.25 -27.58 15.16
CA ARG A 489 -12.21 -28.01 16.18
C ARG A 489 -13.54 -27.26 16.14
N LEU A 490 -13.59 -26.16 15.39
CA LEU A 490 -14.80 -25.37 15.15
C LEU A 490 -15.04 -25.26 13.64
N LEU A 491 -16.19 -25.72 13.20
CA LEU A 491 -16.64 -25.62 11.82
C LEU A 491 -17.73 -24.57 11.69
N VAL A 492 -17.46 -23.50 10.96
CA VAL A 492 -18.37 -22.37 10.74
C VAL A 492 -18.85 -22.39 9.29
N LEU A 493 -20.17 -22.47 9.08
CA LEU A 493 -20.76 -22.68 7.75
C LEU A 493 -21.84 -21.63 7.45
N ASP A 494 -21.73 -20.93 6.33
CA ASP A 494 -22.72 -19.97 5.85
C ASP A 494 -23.50 -20.57 4.66
N GLU A 495 -24.71 -21.05 4.91
CA GLU A 495 -25.62 -21.68 3.95
C GLU A 495 -24.97 -22.84 3.13
N PRO A 496 -24.35 -23.84 3.77
CA PRO A 496 -23.52 -24.84 3.07
C PRO A 496 -24.31 -25.73 2.10
N THR A 497 -25.62 -25.88 2.30
CA THR A 497 -26.49 -26.77 1.52
C THR A 497 -27.37 -26.03 0.50
N ALA A 498 -27.17 -24.72 0.32
CA ALA A 498 -27.97 -23.95 -0.65
C ALA A 498 -27.77 -24.47 -2.09
N GLY A 499 -28.89 -24.83 -2.75
CA GLY A 499 -28.89 -25.37 -4.12
C GLY A 499 -28.70 -26.88 -4.21
N LEU A 500 -28.65 -27.63 -3.09
CA LEU A 500 -28.67 -29.07 -3.08
C LEU A 500 -30.10 -29.63 -3.11
N ASP A 501 -30.27 -30.81 -3.72
CA ASP A 501 -31.47 -31.63 -3.58
C ASP A 501 -31.54 -32.25 -2.17
N ALA A 502 -32.72 -32.76 -1.76
CA ALA A 502 -32.97 -33.21 -0.40
C ALA A 502 -32.08 -34.39 0.03
N ASP A 503 -31.77 -35.32 -0.90
CA ASP A 503 -30.99 -36.52 -0.57
C ASP A 503 -29.49 -36.17 -0.40
N THR A 504 -28.97 -35.31 -1.26
CA THR A 504 -27.60 -34.78 -1.16
C THR A 504 -27.44 -33.90 0.07
N GLU A 505 -28.45 -33.09 0.38
CA GLU A 505 -28.46 -32.28 1.60
C GLU A 505 -28.37 -33.14 2.86
N ALA A 506 -29.22 -34.18 2.98
CA ALA A 506 -29.21 -35.07 4.13
C ALA A 506 -27.84 -35.73 4.35
N ARG A 507 -27.19 -36.18 3.27
CA ARG A 507 -25.82 -36.76 3.34
C ARG A 507 -24.80 -35.75 3.81
N VAL A 508 -24.79 -34.55 3.24
CA VAL A 508 -23.84 -33.50 3.58
C VAL A 508 -24.00 -33.09 5.05
N VAL A 509 -25.25 -32.92 5.52
CA VAL A 509 -25.52 -32.52 6.90
C VAL A 509 -25.12 -33.61 7.90
N ALA A 510 -25.38 -34.90 7.59
CA ALA A 510 -24.91 -36.01 8.41
C ALA A 510 -23.36 -36.03 8.48
N THR A 511 -22.69 -35.85 7.34
CA THR A 511 -21.22 -35.78 7.27
C THR A 511 -20.64 -34.64 8.12
N VAL A 512 -21.33 -33.49 8.15
CA VAL A 512 -20.92 -32.31 8.93
C VAL A 512 -21.13 -32.58 10.44
N ALA A 513 -22.26 -33.19 10.83
CA ALA A 513 -22.54 -33.54 12.22
C ALA A 513 -21.55 -34.60 12.76
N GLU A 514 -21.14 -35.55 11.93
CA GLU A 514 -20.17 -36.61 12.28
C GLU A 514 -18.70 -36.16 12.16
N ALA A 515 -18.42 -34.92 11.78
CA ALA A 515 -17.05 -34.45 11.54
C ALA A 515 -16.15 -34.43 12.79
N GLY A 516 -16.73 -34.53 14.01
CA GLY A 516 -15.99 -34.55 15.28
C GLY A 516 -15.49 -33.17 15.73
N ALA A 517 -16.11 -32.10 15.24
CA ALA A 517 -15.87 -30.71 15.63
C ALA A 517 -17.17 -30.06 16.10
N SER A 518 -17.06 -28.98 16.88
CA SER A 518 -18.21 -28.10 17.15
C SER A 518 -18.63 -27.42 15.86
N VAL A 519 -19.93 -27.27 15.61
CA VAL A 519 -20.47 -26.73 14.37
C VAL A 519 -21.34 -25.52 14.65
N VAL A 520 -21.06 -24.42 13.98
CA VAL A 520 -21.97 -23.26 13.89
C VAL A 520 -22.37 -23.11 12.43
N LEU A 521 -23.64 -23.30 12.14
CA LEU A 521 -24.12 -23.24 10.78
C LEU A 521 -25.30 -22.29 10.64
N VAL A 522 -25.31 -21.54 9.53
CA VAL A 522 -26.40 -20.69 9.11
C VAL A 522 -27.27 -21.46 8.12
N SER A 523 -28.56 -21.63 8.43
CA SER A 523 -29.49 -22.24 7.50
C SER A 523 -30.95 -21.78 7.78
N HIS A 524 -31.81 -21.95 6.81
CA HIS A 524 -33.25 -21.79 6.94
C HIS A 524 -34.00 -23.11 6.61
N ARG A 525 -33.26 -24.19 6.37
CA ARG A 525 -33.81 -25.47 5.94
C ARG A 525 -34.18 -26.37 7.12
N PRO A 526 -35.42 -26.97 7.13
CA PRO A 526 -35.90 -27.78 8.23
C PRO A 526 -34.99 -29.00 8.54
N ALA A 527 -34.44 -29.65 7.52
CA ALA A 527 -33.58 -30.83 7.71
C ALA A 527 -32.30 -30.48 8.49
N VAL A 528 -31.73 -29.31 8.25
CA VAL A 528 -30.54 -28.81 8.97
C VAL A 528 -30.89 -28.43 10.42
N MET A 529 -32.06 -27.79 10.62
CA MET A 529 -32.53 -27.42 11.96
C MET A 529 -32.82 -28.64 12.86
N ALA A 530 -33.26 -29.74 12.25
CA ALA A 530 -33.57 -30.95 13.00
C ALA A 530 -32.31 -31.68 13.54
N LEU A 531 -31.12 -31.39 13.02
CA LEU A 531 -29.86 -31.97 13.46
C LEU A 531 -29.09 -31.10 14.46
N ALA A 532 -29.56 -29.88 14.69
CA ALA A 532 -28.92 -28.96 15.62
C ALA A 532 -29.34 -29.26 17.07
N ASP A 533 -28.35 -29.31 17.97
CA ASP A 533 -28.60 -29.39 19.41
C ASP A 533 -29.27 -28.09 19.95
N THR A 534 -28.94 -26.97 19.30
CA THR A 534 -29.50 -25.67 19.65
C THR A 534 -29.79 -24.87 18.38
N VAL A 535 -30.98 -24.28 18.32
CA VAL A 535 -31.39 -23.34 17.28
C VAL A 535 -31.48 -21.93 17.86
N VAL A 536 -30.76 -21.00 17.26
CA VAL A 536 -30.71 -19.59 17.68
C VAL A 536 -31.34 -18.70 16.61
N ASP A 537 -32.35 -17.95 16.99
CA ASP A 537 -33.02 -16.98 16.13
C ASP A 537 -32.34 -15.61 16.23
N LEU A 538 -31.76 -15.11 15.12
CA LEU A 538 -31.10 -13.79 15.04
C LEU A 538 -32.08 -12.65 14.75
N GLY A 539 -33.36 -12.93 14.63
CA GLY A 539 -34.43 -11.94 14.42
C GLY A 539 -35.19 -11.73 15.73
N GLY A 540 -34.61 -10.96 16.66
CA GLY A 540 -35.38 -10.45 17.80
C GLY A 540 -36.58 -9.65 17.29
N GLU A 541 -37.70 -9.73 18.04
CA GLU A 541 -38.95 -9.00 17.81
C GLU A 541 -38.69 -7.55 17.37
N ARG A 542 -39.30 -7.17 16.22
CA ARG A 542 -39.38 -5.78 15.80
C ARG A 542 -40.37 -5.05 16.63
#